data_b2fa5745de3f27e703a96e302776a918
#
_entry.id   b2fa5745de3f27e703a96e302776a918
#
_cell.length_a   1.000
_cell.length_b   1.000
_cell.length_c   1.000
_cell.angle_alpha   90.00
_cell.angle_beta   90.00
_cell.angle_gamma   90.00
#
_symmetry.space_group_name_H-M   'P 1'
#
loop_
_entity.id
_entity.type
_entity.pdbx_description
1 polymer ?
#
loop_
_entity_poly.entity_id
_entity_poly.type
_entity_poly.pdbx_seq_one_letter_code
_entity_poly.pdbx_strand_id
1 'polypeptide(L)'
;MIDRLANGFDPFVIPFMVGMIFVLTYCGIGFLVILFQLTREDRKRFLLSLVNPVTAWKNIKDIFLNCLIHVKLWKRNRMLGFMHSSIAFGWFMIIVLGHLEVWLFVPERIRLLYYPIFFNFFVAETETTLQGAVFFFLMDFFLLMILTGIVLAMIKRIRSLFFGMRRTTRASLLDTIGLYSLWSIFPLRLLCESFTAHISGGSFLTVPMNHFFRWFFGNELNYLPTWWAYSIALGIFMLVLPFTRYMHIPAEMLLIPMRNAGLKVRHPRRGFARIQVLSCPGCGVCIDACPMSVRKENLKDCTVYLNRQIRHHNERRITEISEKCLMCGKCSEVCQVGVDGPLMRLKQRELKKYSINQHYRNIRPDSFPMEGTGKVLYFAGCMTHLTPSIRKATLSLLAKAGVQAKMMDPDGGLCCGRPMLLAGRQEQARELIRLNTAIIRSSGCDTLLLTCPICYRIFKENYKLDGIRVVHHSVYFNELIQSGRLKVSKDESRTLVYHDPCELGRGCGIYEEPREALSSAGNLVEAHQNHAESICCGGSLGSLSLNYEKRREITLNAFENLTAEQPDAVVTACPLCLNTFSHYADRPVEDLAVVLDKASES
;
A
#
# COMPACT_ATOMS: atom_id res chain seq x y z
N MET A 1 8.27 9.58 51.48
CA MET A 1 7.44 9.59 50.24
C MET A 1 6.78 10.95 50.01
N ILE A 2 6.29 11.61 51.02
CA ILE A 2 5.70 12.99 50.94
C ILE A 2 6.77 14.00 50.41
N ASP A 3 8.05 13.84 50.74
CA ASP A 3 9.12 14.69 50.20
C ASP A 3 9.41 14.54 48.70
N ARG A 4 9.09 13.38 48.12
CA ARG A 4 9.23 13.17 46.65
C ARG A 4 8.16 13.89 45.84
N LEU A 5 6.94 13.96 46.36
CA LEU A 5 5.86 14.77 45.79
C LEU A 5 6.14 16.28 45.93
N ALA A 6 6.80 16.72 47.00
CA ALA A 6 7.14 18.13 47.20
C ALA A 6 8.09 18.70 46.17
N ASN A 7 9.04 17.89 45.69
CA ASN A 7 10.01 18.29 44.65
C ASN A 7 9.63 17.85 43.24
N GLY A 8 8.71 16.90 43.08
CA GLY A 8 8.14 16.44 41.80
C GLY A 8 9.15 15.88 40.79
N PHE A 9 10.41 15.71 41.15
CA PHE A 9 11.51 15.33 40.28
C PHE A 9 12.41 14.27 40.92
N ASP A 10 12.83 13.31 40.09
CA ASP A 10 13.87 12.35 40.44
C ASP A 10 14.77 12.15 39.21
N PRO A 11 16.11 12.04 39.36
CA PRO A 11 17.05 11.93 38.24
C PRO A 11 16.78 10.80 37.25
N PHE A 12 16.11 9.72 37.66
CA PHE A 12 15.81 8.61 36.74
C PHE A 12 14.87 9.00 35.58
N VAL A 13 14.13 10.11 35.65
CA VAL A 13 13.29 10.59 34.54
C VAL A 13 14.09 11.22 33.39
N ILE A 14 15.35 11.58 33.62
CA ILE A 14 16.19 12.30 32.64
C ILE A 14 16.34 11.51 31.32
N PRO A 15 16.70 10.21 31.29
CA PRO A 15 16.84 9.48 30.03
C PRO A 15 15.58 9.54 29.16
N PHE A 16 14.39 9.38 29.75
CA PHE A 16 13.12 9.51 29.05
C PHE A 16 12.93 10.94 28.52
N MET A 17 13.14 11.97 29.34
CA MET A 17 12.96 13.37 28.96
C MET A 17 13.87 13.76 27.80
N VAL A 18 15.13 13.37 27.83
CA VAL A 18 16.08 13.60 26.73
C VAL A 18 15.58 12.94 25.44
N GLY A 19 15.19 11.67 25.51
CA GLY A 19 14.64 10.96 24.35
C GLY A 19 13.37 11.59 23.80
N MET A 20 12.45 12.00 24.67
CA MET A 20 11.18 12.63 24.30
C MET A 20 11.41 13.99 23.63
N ILE A 21 12.20 14.87 24.21
CA ILE A 21 12.52 16.18 23.63
C ILE A 21 13.20 16.00 22.28
N PHE A 22 14.15 15.07 22.19
CA PHE A 22 14.83 14.77 20.92
C PHE A 22 13.85 14.31 19.83
N VAL A 23 13.01 13.31 20.10
CA VAL A 23 12.09 12.78 19.07
C VAL A 23 11.05 13.81 18.65
N LEU A 24 10.49 14.58 19.58
CA LEU A 24 9.53 15.63 19.28
C LEU A 24 10.15 16.73 18.41
N THR A 25 11.36 17.19 18.76
CA THR A 25 12.10 18.21 18.01
C THR A 25 12.46 17.69 16.61
N TYR A 26 13.05 16.50 16.53
CA TYR A 26 13.46 15.90 15.24
C TYR A 26 12.26 15.66 14.30
N CYS A 27 11.20 15.03 14.81
CA CYS A 27 9.99 14.79 14.03
C CYS A 27 9.27 16.08 13.67
N GLY A 28 9.16 17.03 14.60
CA GLY A 28 8.53 18.32 14.38
C GLY A 28 9.23 19.10 13.26
N ILE A 29 10.54 19.28 13.34
CA ILE A 29 11.34 19.92 12.29
C ILE A 29 11.24 19.15 10.98
N GLY A 30 11.38 17.82 11.04
CA GLY A 30 11.29 16.96 9.85
C GLY A 30 9.95 17.07 9.12
N PHE A 31 8.85 17.11 9.86
CA PHE A 31 7.51 17.27 9.30
C PHE A 31 7.25 18.67 8.76
N LEU A 32 7.74 19.71 9.44
CA LEU A 32 7.70 21.08 8.92
C LEU A 32 8.45 21.19 7.57
N VAL A 33 9.66 20.64 7.49
CA VAL A 33 10.41 20.60 6.22
C VAL A 33 9.62 19.89 5.11
N ILE A 34 8.96 18.76 5.41
CA ILE A 34 8.11 18.06 4.44
C ILE A 34 6.95 18.94 3.98
N LEU A 35 6.29 19.66 4.89
CA LEU A 35 5.19 20.58 4.56
C LEU A 35 5.66 21.75 3.69
N PHE A 36 6.83 22.32 3.96
CA PHE A 36 7.41 23.38 3.12
C PHE A 36 7.83 22.88 1.73
N GLN A 37 8.15 21.60 1.57
CA GLN A 37 8.45 20.97 0.27
C GLN A 37 7.20 20.71 -0.59
N LEU A 38 5.99 20.81 -0.02
CA LEU A 38 4.75 20.74 -0.80
C LEU A 38 4.53 21.99 -1.64
N THR A 39 3.84 21.85 -2.78
CA THR A 39 3.37 23.02 -3.54
C THR A 39 2.39 23.83 -2.69
N ARG A 40 2.21 25.11 -3.02
CA ARG A 40 1.23 25.96 -2.32
C ARG A 40 -0.17 25.33 -2.34
N GLU A 41 -0.57 24.78 -3.46
CA GLU A 41 -1.87 24.15 -3.65
C GLU A 41 -2.03 22.88 -2.80
N ASP A 42 -1.05 21.98 -2.82
CA ASP A 42 -1.08 20.75 -2.02
C ASP A 42 -1.05 21.07 -0.52
N ARG A 43 -0.29 22.06 -0.10
CA ARG A 43 -0.26 22.55 1.29
C ARG A 43 -1.61 23.10 1.72
N LYS A 44 -2.24 23.94 0.88
CA LYS A 44 -3.59 24.48 1.14
C LYS A 44 -4.61 23.35 1.27
N ARG A 45 -4.62 22.39 0.35
CA ARG A 45 -5.51 21.20 0.41
C ARG A 45 -5.31 20.41 1.70
N PHE A 46 -4.06 20.18 2.08
CA PHE A 46 -3.74 19.45 3.31
C PHE A 46 -4.25 20.21 4.55
N LEU A 47 -3.93 21.49 4.69
CA LEU A 47 -4.37 22.31 5.83
C LEU A 47 -5.91 22.41 5.90
N LEU A 48 -6.57 22.60 4.76
CA LEU A 48 -8.04 22.61 4.70
C LEU A 48 -8.63 21.25 5.13
N SER A 49 -7.96 20.14 4.81
CA SER A 49 -8.42 18.80 5.23
C SER A 49 -8.37 18.57 6.74
N LEU A 50 -7.54 19.32 7.46
CA LEU A 50 -7.45 19.27 8.92
C LEU A 50 -8.53 20.11 9.61
N VAL A 51 -8.98 21.20 8.95
CA VAL A 51 -9.95 22.17 9.52
C VAL A 51 -11.40 21.84 9.11
N ASN A 52 -11.61 21.31 7.91
CA ASN A 52 -12.96 20.95 7.46
C ASN A 52 -13.50 19.77 8.27
N PRO A 53 -14.67 19.90 8.96
CA PRO A 53 -15.17 18.90 9.91
C PRO A 53 -15.32 17.50 9.30
N VAL A 54 -15.79 17.39 8.05
CA VAL A 54 -16.02 16.11 7.37
C VAL A 54 -14.70 15.39 7.10
N THR A 55 -13.71 16.09 6.55
CA THR A 55 -12.38 15.51 6.27
C THR A 55 -11.58 15.30 7.55
N ALA A 56 -11.69 16.17 8.55
CA ALA A 56 -11.06 16.01 9.85
C ALA A 56 -11.58 14.76 10.56
N TRP A 57 -12.90 14.54 10.59
CA TRP A 57 -13.51 13.32 11.14
C TRP A 57 -13.04 12.07 10.38
N LYS A 58 -13.00 12.13 9.05
CA LYS A 58 -12.45 11.05 8.24
C LYS A 58 -10.98 10.77 8.60
N ASN A 59 -10.15 11.80 8.77
CA ASN A 59 -8.76 11.65 9.16
C ASN A 59 -8.62 10.95 10.53
N ILE A 60 -9.39 11.38 11.53
CA ILE A 60 -9.41 10.78 12.87
C ILE A 60 -9.83 9.32 12.78
N LYS A 61 -10.95 9.03 12.08
CA LYS A 61 -11.45 7.67 11.89
C LYS A 61 -10.41 6.78 11.20
N ASP A 62 -9.78 7.27 10.12
CA ASP A 62 -8.80 6.49 9.36
C ASP A 62 -7.50 6.27 10.15
N ILE A 63 -7.06 7.24 10.96
CA ILE A 63 -5.93 7.08 11.89
C ILE A 63 -6.28 6.02 12.93
N PHE A 64 -7.44 6.12 13.58
CA PHE A 64 -7.88 5.14 14.57
C PHE A 64 -7.92 3.72 13.98
N LEU A 65 -8.57 3.53 12.85
CA LEU A 65 -8.74 2.22 12.22
C LEU A 65 -7.44 1.64 11.66
N ASN A 66 -6.53 2.46 11.13
CA ASN A 66 -5.32 1.96 10.47
C ASN A 66 -4.08 1.96 11.38
N CYS A 67 -3.92 2.95 12.30
CA CYS A 67 -2.75 3.03 13.17
C CYS A 67 -2.95 2.35 14.53
N LEU A 68 -4.19 2.26 15.05
CA LEU A 68 -4.46 1.63 16.35
C LEU A 68 -5.07 0.23 16.20
N ILE A 69 -6.16 0.10 15.42
CA ILE A 69 -6.86 -1.17 15.22
C ILE A 69 -6.21 -2.02 14.11
N HIS A 70 -5.47 -1.42 13.19
CA HIS A 70 -4.78 -2.12 12.08
C HIS A 70 -5.72 -2.98 11.22
N VAL A 71 -6.90 -2.47 10.84
CA VAL A 71 -7.96 -3.21 10.13
C VAL A 71 -7.44 -3.92 8.87
N LYS A 72 -6.51 -3.30 8.14
CA LYS A 72 -5.90 -3.92 6.95
C LYS A 72 -5.07 -5.17 7.28
N LEU A 73 -4.39 -5.17 8.44
CA LEU A 73 -3.65 -6.34 8.92
C LEU A 73 -4.60 -7.47 9.33
N TRP A 74 -5.72 -7.14 9.99
CA TRP A 74 -6.75 -8.12 10.34
C TRP A 74 -7.34 -8.83 9.11
N LYS A 75 -7.64 -8.08 8.05
CA LYS A 75 -8.12 -8.64 6.77
C LYS A 75 -7.11 -9.58 6.13
N ARG A 76 -5.82 -9.32 6.30
CA ARG A 76 -4.76 -10.14 5.72
C ARG A 76 -4.44 -11.39 6.54
N ASN A 77 -4.26 -11.24 7.84
CA ASN A 77 -3.96 -12.32 8.77
C ASN A 77 -4.41 -11.91 10.18
N ARG A 78 -5.33 -12.69 10.76
CA ARG A 78 -5.94 -12.39 12.07
C ARG A 78 -4.90 -12.31 13.19
N MET A 79 -3.92 -13.24 13.23
CA MET A 79 -2.85 -13.23 14.25
C MET A 79 -1.95 -12.01 14.13
N LEU A 80 -1.61 -11.62 12.89
CA LEU A 80 -0.81 -10.42 12.64
C LEU A 80 -1.58 -9.15 13.06
N GLY A 81 -2.87 -9.10 12.74
CA GLY A 81 -3.76 -8.01 13.14
C GLY A 81 -3.85 -7.89 14.66
N PHE A 82 -4.15 -8.99 15.36
CA PHE A 82 -4.25 -9.04 16.81
C PHE A 82 -2.95 -8.59 17.49
N MET A 83 -1.81 -9.14 17.07
CA MET A 83 -0.50 -8.77 17.60
C MET A 83 -0.22 -7.26 17.51
N HIS A 84 -0.45 -6.65 16.33
CA HIS A 84 -0.21 -5.22 16.15
C HIS A 84 -1.21 -4.35 16.90
N SER A 85 -2.50 -4.71 16.85
CA SER A 85 -3.54 -3.98 17.58
C SER A 85 -3.32 -4.03 19.08
N SER A 86 -2.95 -5.19 19.64
CA SER A 86 -2.68 -5.33 21.07
C SER A 86 -1.56 -4.40 21.53
N ILE A 87 -0.48 -4.29 20.77
CA ILE A 87 0.62 -3.38 21.13
C ILE A 87 0.20 -1.91 20.92
N ALA A 88 -0.33 -1.55 19.75
CA ALA A 88 -0.58 -0.16 19.41
C ALA A 88 -1.75 0.44 20.22
N PHE A 89 -2.89 -0.27 20.26
CA PHE A 89 -4.05 0.20 21.01
C PHE A 89 -3.83 0.16 22.51
N GLY A 90 -3.20 -0.90 23.03
CA GLY A 90 -2.84 -1.00 24.44
C GLY A 90 -1.90 0.13 24.86
N TRP A 91 -0.85 0.42 24.09
CA TRP A 91 0.06 1.53 24.39
C TRP A 91 -0.65 2.89 24.36
N PHE A 92 -1.47 3.12 23.35
CA PHE A 92 -2.30 4.32 23.28
C PHE A 92 -3.19 4.48 24.52
N MET A 93 -3.88 3.41 24.94
CA MET A 93 -4.75 3.43 26.11
C MET A 93 -4.00 3.68 27.41
N ILE A 94 -2.83 3.08 27.61
CA ILE A 94 -1.98 3.36 28.79
C ILE A 94 -1.58 4.85 28.83
N ILE A 95 -1.25 5.46 27.68
CA ILE A 95 -0.93 6.88 27.63
C ILE A 95 -2.15 7.73 27.98
N VAL A 96 -3.32 7.43 27.41
CA VAL A 96 -4.57 8.15 27.70
C VAL A 96 -4.93 8.04 29.18
N LEU A 97 -4.93 6.83 29.73
CA LEU A 97 -5.24 6.58 31.14
C LEU A 97 -4.25 7.28 32.05
N GLY A 98 -2.94 7.22 31.79
CA GLY A 98 -1.94 7.92 32.57
C GLY A 98 -2.12 9.45 32.58
N HIS A 99 -2.57 10.05 31.47
CA HIS A 99 -2.92 11.47 31.46
C HIS A 99 -4.19 11.77 32.27
N LEU A 100 -5.19 10.88 32.21
CA LEU A 100 -6.40 11.02 33.02
C LEU A 100 -6.11 10.86 34.53
N GLU A 101 -5.27 9.90 34.90
CA GLU A 101 -4.80 9.73 36.29
C GLU A 101 -4.10 11.00 36.81
N VAL A 102 -3.18 11.56 36.03
CA VAL A 102 -2.52 12.81 36.39
C VAL A 102 -3.51 13.97 36.50
N TRP A 103 -4.50 14.02 35.61
CA TRP A 103 -5.52 15.07 35.64
C TRP A 103 -6.42 14.97 36.86
N LEU A 104 -6.75 13.76 37.33
CA LEU A 104 -7.64 13.52 38.47
C LEU A 104 -6.92 13.59 39.80
N PHE A 105 -5.72 13.06 39.93
CA PHE A 105 -5.06 12.82 41.20
C PHE A 105 -3.88 13.76 41.50
N VAL A 106 -3.37 14.52 40.49
CA VAL A 106 -2.24 15.44 40.68
C VAL A 106 -2.71 16.90 40.60
N PRO A 107 -2.39 17.76 41.59
CA PRO A 107 -2.72 19.19 41.56
C PRO A 107 -2.09 19.89 40.33
N GLU A 108 -2.81 20.85 39.73
CA GLU A 108 -2.38 21.55 38.50
C GLU A 108 -0.98 22.15 38.58
N ARG A 109 -0.58 22.66 39.73
CA ARG A 109 0.74 23.29 39.94
C ARG A 109 1.93 22.35 39.81
N ILE A 110 1.68 21.01 39.83
CA ILE A 110 2.73 19.98 39.88
C ILE A 110 2.67 19.05 38.65
N ARG A 111 1.77 19.30 37.69
CA ARG A 111 1.61 18.44 36.51
C ARG A 111 2.76 18.61 35.53
N LEU A 112 3.76 17.72 35.60
CA LEU A 112 4.89 17.66 34.71
C LEU A 112 4.68 16.66 33.58
N LEU A 113 5.32 16.88 32.41
CA LEU A 113 5.12 16.07 31.19
C LEU A 113 5.46 14.59 31.32
N TYR A 114 6.26 14.21 32.29
CA TYR A 114 6.66 12.82 32.54
C TYR A 114 5.77 12.09 33.55
N TYR A 115 4.90 12.78 34.30
CA TYR A 115 4.00 12.16 35.28
C TYR A 115 3.11 11.06 34.69
N PRO A 116 2.49 11.20 33.50
CA PRO A 116 1.67 10.15 32.93
C PRO A 116 2.40 8.83 32.68
N ILE A 117 3.73 8.88 32.55
CA ILE A 117 4.56 7.70 32.28
C ILE A 117 5.07 7.06 33.56
N PHE A 118 5.30 7.87 34.62
CA PHE A 118 5.89 7.44 35.89
C PHE A 118 4.94 7.66 37.07
N PHE A 119 3.62 7.64 36.81
CA PHE A 119 2.58 7.97 37.81
C PHE A 119 2.75 7.20 39.11
N ASN A 120 2.87 5.87 39.05
CA ASN A 120 3.01 5.00 40.20
C ASN A 120 4.33 5.16 41.00
N PHE A 121 5.28 5.95 40.52
CA PHE A 121 6.46 6.34 41.31
C PHE A 121 6.22 7.58 42.15
N PHE A 122 5.52 8.58 41.56
CA PHE A 122 5.36 9.90 42.19
C PHE A 122 4.08 10.02 43.03
N VAL A 123 3.04 9.24 42.72
CA VAL A 123 1.73 9.31 43.39
C VAL A 123 1.56 8.07 44.25
N ALA A 124 1.32 8.29 45.56
CA ALA A 124 0.97 7.25 46.51
C ALA A 124 -0.52 7.25 46.76
N GLU A 125 -1.10 6.05 46.97
CA GLU A 125 -2.46 5.81 47.43
C GLU A 125 -3.59 6.51 46.70
N THR A 126 -4.07 5.85 45.67
CA THR A 126 -5.37 6.13 45.05
C THR A 126 -6.36 4.96 45.22
N GLU A 127 -5.92 3.86 45.87
CA GLU A 127 -6.69 2.61 46.05
C GLU A 127 -7.98 2.74 46.83
N THR A 128 -8.06 3.70 47.75
CA THR A 128 -9.22 3.88 48.64
C THR A 128 -10.48 4.38 47.93
N THR A 129 -10.37 4.78 46.66
CA THR A 129 -11.49 5.25 45.86
C THR A 129 -11.85 4.25 44.76
N LEU A 130 -13.17 4.09 44.48
CA LEU A 130 -13.67 3.27 43.40
C LEU A 130 -13.03 3.68 42.04
N GLN A 131 -12.80 4.98 41.85
CA GLN A 131 -12.14 5.52 40.65
C GLN A 131 -10.70 5.00 40.52
N GLY A 132 -9.90 5.05 41.59
CA GLY A 132 -8.56 4.52 41.62
C GLY A 132 -8.50 3.03 41.28
N ALA A 133 -9.38 2.22 41.88
CA ALA A 133 -9.46 0.78 41.60
C ALA A 133 -9.76 0.48 40.11
N VAL A 134 -10.65 1.26 39.47
CA VAL A 134 -10.96 1.14 38.04
C VAL A 134 -9.74 1.49 37.17
N PHE A 135 -9.03 2.58 37.50
CA PHE A 135 -7.81 2.95 36.76
C PHE A 135 -6.73 1.87 36.85
N PHE A 136 -6.43 1.35 38.05
CA PHE A 136 -5.47 0.27 38.22
C PHE A 136 -5.85 -0.99 37.47
N PHE A 137 -7.13 -1.37 37.49
CA PHE A 137 -7.61 -2.50 36.70
C PHE A 137 -7.38 -2.29 35.20
N LEU A 138 -7.74 -1.12 34.67
CA LEU A 138 -7.57 -0.80 33.25
C LEU A 138 -6.09 -0.74 32.87
N MET A 139 -5.22 -0.19 33.71
CA MET A 139 -3.77 -0.13 33.47
C MET A 139 -3.16 -1.54 33.39
N ASP A 140 -3.48 -2.40 34.36
CA ASP A 140 -3.05 -3.82 34.34
C ASP A 140 -3.61 -4.57 33.11
N PHE A 141 -4.87 -4.33 32.74
CA PHE A 141 -5.50 -4.96 31.59
C PHE A 141 -4.80 -4.58 30.27
N PHE A 142 -4.56 -3.28 30.03
CA PHE A 142 -3.87 -2.86 28.81
C PHE A 142 -2.39 -3.24 28.83
N LEU A 143 -1.74 -3.27 29.98
CA LEU A 143 -0.37 -3.76 30.11
C LEU A 143 -0.28 -5.25 29.75
N LEU A 144 -1.19 -6.09 30.24
CA LEU A 144 -1.28 -7.51 29.87
C LEU A 144 -1.55 -7.69 28.38
N MET A 145 -2.42 -6.87 27.80
CA MET A 145 -2.71 -6.88 26.36
C MET A 145 -1.45 -6.58 25.54
N ILE A 146 -0.64 -5.59 25.92
CA ILE A 146 0.62 -5.25 25.24
C ILE A 146 1.63 -6.39 25.38
N LEU A 147 1.79 -6.94 26.59
CA LEU A 147 2.71 -8.05 26.85
C LEU A 147 2.36 -9.28 26.00
N THR A 148 1.07 -9.59 25.85
CA THR A 148 0.60 -10.65 24.94
C THR A 148 1.00 -10.34 23.49
N GLY A 149 0.83 -9.11 23.04
CA GLY A 149 1.26 -8.67 21.72
C GLY A 149 2.77 -8.79 21.51
N ILE A 150 3.59 -8.49 22.52
CA ILE A 150 5.05 -8.63 22.47
C ILE A 150 5.45 -10.10 22.38
N VAL A 151 4.84 -10.99 23.17
CA VAL A 151 5.09 -12.44 23.08
C VAL A 151 4.78 -12.95 21.67
N LEU A 152 3.65 -12.55 21.09
CA LEU A 152 3.32 -12.88 19.70
C LEU A 152 4.35 -12.31 18.71
N ALA A 153 4.88 -11.11 18.95
CA ALA A 153 5.92 -10.52 18.11
C ALA A 153 7.25 -11.30 18.20
N MET A 154 7.59 -11.85 19.37
CA MET A 154 8.73 -12.75 19.53
C MET A 154 8.52 -14.06 18.79
N ILE A 155 7.33 -14.68 18.89
CA ILE A 155 6.96 -15.90 18.16
C ILE A 155 7.04 -15.64 16.65
N LYS A 156 6.51 -14.50 16.17
CA LYS A 156 6.62 -14.09 14.76
C LYS A 156 8.06 -14.04 14.27
N ARG A 157 9.00 -13.60 15.08
CA ARG A 157 10.41 -13.52 14.69
C ARG A 157 11.00 -14.91 14.42
N ILE A 158 10.53 -15.92 15.13
CA ILE A 158 10.98 -17.30 15.00
C ILE A 158 10.18 -18.02 13.89
N ARG A 159 8.88 -17.78 13.81
CA ARG A 159 7.95 -18.46 12.89
C ARG A 159 7.07 -17.49 12.10
N SER A 160 7.68 -16.73 11.20
CA SER A 160 6.99 -15.68 10.41
C SER A 160 5.89 -16.23 9.49
N LEU A 161 5.96 -17.49 9.08
CA LEU A 161 4.92 -18.15 8.26
C LEU A 161 3.55 -18.19 8.95
N PHE A 162 3.51 -18.39 10.26
CA PHE A 162 2.28 -18.35 11.05
C PHE A 162 1.52 -17.02 10.92
N PHE A 163 2.25 -15.94 10.67
CA PHE A 163 1.72 -14.58 10.50
C PHE A 163 1.55 -14.20 9.02
N GLY A 164 1.50 -15.18 8.10
CA GLY A 164 1.30 -14.96 6.67
C GLY A 164 2.45 -14.23 5.98
N MET A 165 3.68 -14.33 6.50
CA MET A 165 4.87 -13.69 5.93
C MET A 165 5.93 -14.74 5.60
N ARG A 166 6.14 -14.97 4.29
CA ARG A 166 7.17 -15.90 3.81
C ARG A 166 8.56 -15.27 3.89
N ARG A 167 8.67 -13.97 3.66
CA ARG A 167 9.95 -13.24 3.59
C ARG A 167 9.87 -11.95 4.39
N THR A 168 10.95 -11.64 5.12
CA THR A 168 11.10 -10.42 5.89
C THR A 168 12.39 -9.70 5.49
N THR A 169 12.47 -8.39 5.74
CA THR A 169 13.70 -7.63 5.52
C THR A 169 14.69 -7.83 6.66
N ARG A 170 15.98 -7.82 6.36
CA ARG A 170 17.02 -7.79 7.41
C ARG A 170 16.94 -6.48 8.20
N ALA A 171 17.00 -6.58 9.51
CA ALA A 171 17.08 -5.44 10.41
C ALA A 171 18.49 -4.81 10.35
N SER A 172 18.58 -3.49 10.44
CA SER A 172 19.86 -2.79 10.72
C SER A 172 20.22 -2.92 12.20
N LEU A 173 21.43 -2.52 12.57
CA LEU A 173 21.84 -2.46 14.00
C LEU A 173 20.89 -1.57 14.80
N LEU A 174 20.59 -0.37 14.30
CA LEU A 174 19.65 0.56 14.96
C LEU A 174 18.23 -0.02 15.04
N ASP A 175 17.72 -0.69 13.99
CA ASP A 175 16.44 -1.40 14.05
C ASP A 175 16.43 -2.47 15.15
N THR A 176 17.56 -3.13 15.36
CA THR A 176 17.71 -4.19 16.37
C THR A 176 17.73 -3.59 17.77
N ILE A 177 18.50 -2.50 17.98
CA ILE A 177 18.50 -1.75 19.24
C ILE A 177 17.09 -1.26 19.57
N GLY A 178 16.42 -0.60 18.64
CA GLY A 178 15.04 -0.12 18.82
C GLY A 178 14.05 -1.24 19.12
N LEU A 179 14.22 -2.42 18.50
CA LEU A 179 13.36 -3.58 18.76
C LEU A 179 13.51 -4.11 20.19
N TYR A 180 14.73 -4.35 20.61
CA TYR A 180 14.98 -4.88 21.96
C TYR A 180 14.62 -3.84 23.04
N SER A 181 14.90 -2.58 22.79
CA SER A 181 14.45 -1.50 23.65
C SER A 181 12.93 -1.48 23.80
N LEU A 182 12.18 -1.53 22.68
CA LEU A 182 10.72 -1.59 22.70
C LEU A 182 10.19 -2.84 23.44
N TRP A 183 10.81 -4.00 23.22
CA TRP A 183 10.41 -5.23 23.89
C TRP A 183 10.72 -5.23 25.38
N SER A 184 11.71 -4.44 25.84
CA SER A 184 12.06 -4.30 27.25
C SER A 184 11.17 -3.29 28.00
N ILE A 185 10.62 -2.28 27.32
CA ILE A 185 9.82 -1.21 27.95
C ILE A 185 8.70 -1.79 28.81
N PHE A 186 7.84 -2.64 28.27
CA PHE A 186 6.65 -3.11 28.97
C PHE A 186 6.91 -4.17 30.03
N PRO A 187 7.80 -5.14 29.84
CA PRO A 187 8.25 -5.99 30.95
C PRO A 187 8.90 -5.21 32.10
N LEU A 188 9.73 -4.20 31.78
CA LEU A 188 10.30 -3.33 32.81
C LEU A 188 9.23 -2.49 33.50
N ARG A 189 8.22 -1.98 32.78
CA ARG A 189 7.08 -1.31 33.36
C ARG A 189 6.33 -2.22 34.34
N LEU A 190 6.04 -3.46 33.94
CA LEU A 190 5.41 -4.45 34.81
C LEU A 190 6.25 -4.66 36.10
N LEU A 191 7.57 -4.78 36.00
CA LEU A 191 8.44 -4.91 37.16
C LEU A 191 8.41 -3.68 38.06
N CYS A 192 8.49 -2.47 37.49
CA CYS A 192 8.43 -1.22 38.23
C CYS A 192 7.14 -1.10 39.03
N GLU A 193 5.99 -1.25 38.36
CA GLU A 193 4.67 -1.13 38.96
C GLU A 193 4.41 -2.24 39.98
N SER A 194 4.90 -3.48 39.70
CA SER A 194 4.80 -4.57 40.68
C SER A 194 5.64 -4.33 41.94
N PHE A 195 6.83 -3.75 41.80
CA PHE A 195 7.66 -3.43 42.97
C PHE A 195 7.10 -2.32 43.83
N THR A 196 6.37 -1.37 43.26
CA THR A 196 5.76 -0.25 43.98
C THR A 196 4.29 -0.45 44.33
N ALA A 197 3.64 -1.54 43.90
CA ALA A 197 2.19 -1.74 44.07
C ALA A 197 1.71 -1.69 45.54
N HIS A 198 2.53 -2.07 46.52
CA HIS A 198 2.22 -1.96 47.95
C HIS A 198 2.22 -0.51 48.49
N ILE A 199 2.71 0.45 47.69
CA ILE A 199 2.84 1.86 48.05
C ILE A 199 1.88 2.71 47.21
N SER A 200 1.87 2.47 45.90
CA SER A 200 1.13 3.28 44.94
C SER A 200 -0.17 2.67 44.45
N GLY A 201 -0.45 1.42 44.89
CA GLY A 201 -1.62 0.67 44.43
C GLY A 201 -1.36 -0.17 43.16
N GLY A 202 -2.27 -1.07 42.86
CA GLY A 202 -2.20 -1.97 41.70
C GLY A 202 -3.48 -2.80 41.59
N SER A 203 -3.48 -3.79 40.68
CA SER A 203 -4.65 -4.64 40.49
C SER A 203 -4.23 -6.11 40.28
N PHE A 204 -5.02 -6.84 39.49
CA PHE A 204 -4.95 -8.29 39.32
C PHE A 204 -3.62 -8.83 38.76
N LEU A 205 -2.82 -8.00 38.09
CA LEU A 205 -1.52 -8.37 37.54
C LEU A 205 -0.36 -7.93 38.45
N THR A 206 -0.37 -6.68 38.86
CA THR A 206 0.74 -6.05 39.61
C THR A 206 0.75 -6.44 41.08
N VAL A 207 -0.40 -6.56 41.76
CA VAL A 207 -0.48 -6.92 43.19
C VAL A 207 -0.01 -8.36 43.47
N PRO A 208 -0.46 -9.40 42.76
CA PRO A 208 0.07 -10.75 42.97
C PRO A 208 1.59 -10.84 42.72
N MET A 209 2.09 -10.12 41.72
CA MET A 209 3.53 -10.06 41.47
C MET A 209 4.29 -9.31 42.59
N ASN A 210 3.71 -8.27 43.18
CA ASN A 210 4.28 -7.61 44.34
C ASN A 210 4.42 -8.59 45.53
N HIS A 211 3.35 -9.35 45.83
CA HIS A 211 3.40 -10.36 46.88
C HIS A 211 4.48 -11.42 46.62
N PHE A 212 4.61 -11.88 45.37
CA PHE A 212 5.66 -12.83 44.99
C PHE A 212 7.05 -12.24 45.17
N PHE A 213 7.32 -11.03 44.74
CA PHE A 213 8.62 -10.38 44.87
C PHE A 213 8.96 -10.10 46.34
N ARG A 214 8.00 -9.68 47.16
CA ARG A 214 8.23 -9.48 48.61
C ARG A 214 8.51 -10.77 49.34
N TRP A 215 7.84 -11.84 48.96
CA TRP A 215 8.13 -13.19 49.48
C TRP A 215 9.54 -13.65 49.13
N PHE A 216 10.01 -13.38 47.90
CA PHE A 216 11.29 -13.87 47.42
C PHE A 216 12.49 -12.99 47.88
N PHE A 217 12.32 -11.67 47.80
CA PHE A 217 13.39 -10.70 48.09
C PHE A 217 13.29 -10.01 49.45
N GLY A 218 12.25 -10.25 50.24
CA GLY A 218 11.95 -9.58 51.50
C GLY A 218 11.17 -8.28 51.35
N ASN A 219 10.84 -7.66 52.47
CA ASN A 219 9.97 -6.49 52.50
C ASN A 219 10.65 -5.17 52.09
N GLU A 220 11.97 -5.12 52.12
CA GLU A 220 12.79 -3.94 51.75
C GLU A 220 13.23 -4.04 50.29
N LEU A 221 12.30 -3.98 49.35
CA LEU A 221 12.63 -4.00 47.92
C LEU A 221 13.21 -2.65 47.48
N ASN A 222 14.43 -2.67 46.96
CA ASN A 222 14.96 -1.50 46.27
C ASN A 222 14.39 -1.42 44.84
N TYR A 223 13.36 -0.62 44.66
CA TYR A 223 12.66 -0.46 43.37
C TYR A 223 13.32 0.58 42.43
N LEU A 224 14.20 1.44 42.92
CA LEU A 224 14.81 2.51 42.12
C LEU A 224 15.59 2.01 40.87
N PRO A 225 16.35 0.91 40.91
CA PRO A 225 17.04 0.39 39.72
C PRO A 225 16.09 -0.03 38.59
N THR A 226 14.88 -0.53 38.89
CA THR A 226 13.91 -0.91 37.87
C THR A 226 13.36 0.32 37.16
N TRP A 227 13.06 1.41 37.87
CA TRP A 227 12.63 2.68 37.28
C TRP A 227 13.73 3.31 36.41
N TRP A 228 14.99 3.24 36.80
CA TRP A 228 16.11 3.62 35.94
C TRP A 228 16.16 2.80 34.66
N ALA A 229 16.06 1.48 34.75
CA ALA A 229 16.06 0.58 33.59
C ALA A 229 14.91 0.88 32.63
N TYR A 230 13.70 1.11 33.18
CA TYR A 230 12.52 1.49 32.38
C TYR A 230 12.70 2.82 31.66
N SER A 231 13.18 3.86 32.36
CA SER A 231 13.44 5.18 31.78
C SER A 231 14.53 5.14 30.70
N ILE A 232 15.62 4.40 30.95
CA ILE A 232 16.69 4.20 29.97
C ILE A 232 16.17 3.49 28.71
N ALA A 233 15.36 2.42 28.86
CA ALA A 233 14.76 1.72 27.74
C ALA A 233 13.87 2.64 26.88
N LEU A 234 13.03 3.46 27.52
CA LEU A 234 12.22 4.48 26.85
C LEU A 234 13.09 5.51 26.12
N GLY A 235 14.11 6.04 26.81
CA GLY A 235 15.05 7.03 26.25
C GLY A 235 15.77 6.50 25.02
N ILE A 236 16.33 5.29 25.09
CA ILE A 236 17.01 4.65 23.96
C ILE A 236 16.02 4.46 22.78
N PHE A 237 14.81 3.94 23.05
CA PHE A 237 13.81 3.76 22.00
C PHE A 237 13.49 5.07 21.29
N MET A 238 13.25 6.15 22.02
CA MET A 238 12.96 7.46 21.46
C MET A 238 14.12 8.05 20.66
N LEU A 239 15.36 7.92 21.14
CA LEU A 239 16.56 8.39 20.45
C LEU A 239 16.79 7.68 19.10
N VAL A 240 16.54 6.37 19.02
CA VAL A 240 16.75 5.61 17.78
C VAL A 240 15.54 5.60 16.85
N LEU A 241 14.34 5.94 17.34
CA LEU A 241 13.08 5.89 16.60
C LEU A 241 13.16 6.58 15.22
N PRO A 242 13.66 7.83 15.08
CA PRO A 242 13.70 8.53 13.79
C PRO A 242 14.55 7.84 12.72
N PHE A 243 15.56 7.08 13.13
CA PHE A 243 16.53 6.43 12.24
C PHE A 243 16.18 4.97 11.93
N THR A 244 15.12 4.46 12.54
CA THR A 244 14.71 3.06 12.44
C THR A 244 13.39 2.91 11.66
N ARG A 245 12.97 1.66 11.47
CA ARG A 245 11.67 1.33 10.92
C ARG A 245 10.50 1.84 11.77
N TYR A 246 10.72 2.12 13.05
CA TYR A 246 9.69 2.63 13.97
C TYR A 246 9.26 4.07 13.66
N MET A 247 10.02 4.79 12.82
CA MET A 247 9.58 6.07 12.27
C MET A 247 8.24 5.99 11.53
N HIS A 248 7.79 4.77 11.14
CA HIS A 248 6.47 4.61 10.53
C HIS A 248 5.33 5.02 11.46
N ILE A 249 5.50 4.90 12.78
CA ILE A 249 4.47 5.23 13.78
C ILE A 249 4.03 6.70 13.65
N PRO A 250 4.90 7.71 13.85
CA PRO A 250 4.51 9.12 13.68
C PRO A 250 4.29 9.51 12.20
N ALA A 251 5.00 8.87 11.26
CA ALA A 251 4.88 9.21 9.85
C ALA A 251 3.54 8.78 9.24
N GLU A 252 2.95 7.66 9.67
CA GLU A 252 1.65 7.21 9.17
C GLU A 252 0.51 8.12 9.63
N MET A 253 0.60 8.66 10.83
CA MET A 253 -0.36 9.65 11.34
C MET A 253 -0.42 10.91 10.48
N LEU A 254 0.69 11.28 9.82
CA LEU A 254 0.74 12.40 8.87
C LEU A 254 0.38 11.95 7.44
N LEU A 255 0.76 10.73 7.05
CA LEU A 255 0.49 10.18 5.73
C LEU A 255 -1.01 10.07 5.43
N ILE A 256 -1.81 9.63 6.42
CA ILE A 256 -3.25 9.42 6.25
C ILE A 256 -3.98 10.73 5.89
N PRO A 257 -3.85 11.84 6.63
CA PRO A 257 -4.46 13.11 6.27
C PRO A 257 -3.98 13.65 4.92
N MET A 258 -2.70 13.53 4.61
CA MET A 258 -2.17 13.93 3.30
C MET A 258 -2.80 13.15 2.14
N ARG A 259 -3.02 11.85 2.32
CA ARG A 259 -3.70 11.00 1.34
C ARG A 259 -5.17 11.38 1.20
N ASN A 260 -5.87 11.59 2.30
CA ASN A 260 -7.28 12.00 2.32
C ASN A 260 -7.50 13.38 1.69
N ALA A 261 -6.50 14.27 1.77
CA ALA A 261 -6.47 15.54 1.06
C ALA A 261 -6.18 15.40 -0.45
N GLY A 262 -5.99 14.17 -0.97
CA GLY A 262 -5.75 13.91 -2.38
C GLY A 262 -4.36 14.29 -2.88
N LEU A 263 -3.35 14.38 -2.00
CA LEU A 263 -1.99 14.69 -2.40
C LEU A 263 -1.41 13.55 -3.26
N LYS A 264 -0.70 13.93 -4.32
CA LYS A 264 -0.03 13.00 -5.24
C LYS A 264 1.49 13.18 -5.17
N VAL A 265 2.22 12.10 -5.44
CA VAL A 265 3.69 12.15 -5.55
C VAL A 265 4.09 12.99 -6.77
N ARG A 266 4.64 14.17 -6.53
CA ARG A 266 5.16 15.05 -7.58
C ARG A 266 6.68 14.93 -7.76
N HIS A 267 7.39 14.63 -6.69
CA HIS A 267 8.84 14.43 -6.68
C HIS A 267 9.18 13.15 -5.88
N PRO A 268 10.11 12.29 -6.34
CA PRO A 268 10.29 10.96 -5.72
C PRO A 268 10.91 10.97 -4.32
N ARG A 269 11.45 12.12 -3.84
CA ARG A 269 12.20 12.21 -2.57
C ARG A 269 11.78 13.36 -1.66
N ARG A 270 10.84 14.20 -2.09
CA ARG A 270 10.41 15.41 -1.37
C ARG A 270 8.92 15.39 -1.12
N GLY A 271 8.49 16.15 -0.12
CA GLY A 271 7.08 16.34 0.21
C GLY A 271 6.37 15.01 0.47
N PHE A 272 5.26 14.75 -0.23
CA PHE A 272 4.43 13.57 -0.01
C PHE A 272 5.17 12.22 -0.23
N ALA A 273 6.13 12.16 -1.17
CA ALA A 273 6.94 10.95 -1.35
C ALA A 273 7.82 10.67 -0.13
N ARG A 274 8.40 11.70 0.49
CA ARG A 274 9.25 11.53 1.67
C ARG A 274 8.47 10.95 2.84
N ILE A 275 7.23 11.41 3.06
CA ILE A 275 6.39 10.84 4.13
C ILE A 275 6.02 9.39 3.85
N GLN A 276 5.74 9.00 2.59
CA GLN A 276 5.52 7.60 2.22
C GLN A 276 6.74 6.72 2.52
N VAL A 277 7.95 7.21 2.22
CA VAL A 277 9.21 6.49 2.53
C VAL A 277 9.39 6.33 4.03
N LEU A 278 9.11 7.36 4.84
CA LEU A 278 9.20 7.32 6.29
C LEU A 278 8.15 6.40 6.92
N SER A 279 6.95 6.33 6.33
CA SER A 279 5.88 5.45 6.78
C SER A 279 6.09 3.97 6.46
N CYS A 280 7.10 3.62 5.66
CA CYS A 280 7.39 2.22 5.34
C CYS A 280 8.03 1.49 6.53
N PRO A 281 7.35 0.51 7.19
CA PRO A 281 7.89 -0.22 8.34
C PRO A 281 8.93 -1.28 7.95
N GLY A 282 9.20 -1.46 6.65
CA GLY A 282 10.13 -2.49 6.20
C GLY A 282 9.66 -3.93 6.45
N CYS A 283 8.34 -4.17 6.52
CA CYS A 283 7.75 -5.46 6.89
C CYS A 283 8.04 -6.60 5.89
N GLY A 284 8.26 -6.29 4.59
CA GLY A 284 8.55 -7.29 3.56
C GLY A 284 7.33 -7.86 2.83
N VAL A 285 6.11 -7.51 3.20
CA VAL A 285 4.86 -7.99 2.55
C VAL A 285 4.87 -7.77 1.03
N CYS A 286 5.38 -6.62 0.58
CA CYS A 286 5.53 -6.32 -0.85
C CYS A 286 6.59 -7.18 -1.55
N ILE A 287 7.45 -7.89 -0.82
CA ILE A 287 8.39 -8.87 -1.40
C ILE A 287 7.62 -10.12 -1.80
N ASP A 288 6.78 -10.64 -0.88
CA ASP A 288 5.99 -11.85 -1.12
C ASP A 288 4.98 -11.67 -2.27
N ALA A 289 4.43 -10.47 -2.39
CA ALA A 289 3.46 -10.12 -3.42
C ALA A 289 4.09 -9.75 -4.78
N CYS A 290 5.39 -9.44 -4.83
CA CYS A 290 6.02 -8.95 -6.06
C CYS A 290 6.27 -10.09 -7.05
N PRO A 291 5.74 -10.05 -8.29
CA PRO A 291 6.03 -11.06 -9.30
C PRO A 291 7.53 -11.20 -9.62
N MET A 292 8.30 -10.12 -9.42
CA MET A 292 9.77 -10.14 -9.59
C MET A 292 10.47 -11.03 -8.56
N SER A 293 9.83 -11.35 -7.43
CA SER A 293 10.43 -12.11 -6.33
C SER A 293 10.41 -13.62 -6.51
N VAL A 294 9.97 -14.12 -7.64
CA VAL A 294 10.03 -15.57 -7.98
C VAL A 294 11.46 -16.08 -7.80
N ARG A 295 12.46 -15.32 -8.22
CA ARG A 295 13.88 -15.62 -7.96
C ARG A 295 14.41 -14.90 -6.72
N LYS A 296 15.21 -15.61 -5.90
CA LYS A 296 15.87 -15.04 -4.70
C LYS A 296 16.76 -13.83 -5.02
N GLU A 297 17.40 -13.81 -6.17
CA GLU A 297 18.29 -12.73 -6.65
C GLU A 297 17.56 -11.37 -6.76
N ASN A 298 16.26 -11.40 -7.07
CA ASN A 298 15.45 -10.20 -7.33
C ASN A 298 14.74 -9.65 -6.10
N LEU A 299 14.88 -10.29 -4.97
CA LEU A 299 14.25 -9.84 -3.72
C LEU A 299 14.63 -8.40 -3.37
N LYS A 300 15.87 -8.00 -3.70
CA LYS A 300 16.40 -6.65 -3.42
C LYS A 300 15.88 -5.57 -4.38
N ASP A 301 15.09 -5.92 -5.40
CA ASP A 301 14.49 -4.98 -6.36
C ASP A 301 13.04 -4.58 -6.00
N CYS A 302 12.49 -5.12 -4.91
CA CYS A 302 11.14 -4.80 -4.44
C CYS A 302 11.03 -3.41 -3.80
N THR A 303 9.80 -2.90 -3.65
CA THR A 303 9.52 -1.54 -3.16
C THR A 303 10.11 -1.25 -1.77
N VAL A 304 10.11 -2.21 -0.86
CA VAL A 304 10.72 -2.02 0.46
C VAL A 304 12.21 -1.68 0.39
N TYR A 305 12.93 -2.29 -0.55
CA TYR A 305 14.36 -1.98 -0.75
C TYR A 305 14.55 -0.64 -1.45
N LEU A 306 13.67 -0.25 -2.38
CA LEU A 306 13.68 1.11 -2.94
C LEU A 306 13.57 2.15 -1.82
N ASN A 307 12.57 2.01 -0.95
CA ASN A 307 12.37 2.92 0.18
C ASN A 307 13.59 2.96 1.11
N ARG A 308 14.20 1.80 1.37
CA ARG A 308 15.43 1.72 2.16
C ARG A 308 16.59 2.48 1.50
N GLN A 309 16.80 2.31 0.18
CA GLN A 309 17.86 3.02 -0.53
C GLN A 309 17.60 4.53 -0.58
N ILE A 310 16.34 4.96 -0.70
CA ILE A 310 15.97 6.39 -0.63
C ILE A 310 16.30 6.97 0.75
N ARG A 311 16.01 6.25 1.85
CA ARG A 311 16.40 6.67 3.21
C ARG A 311 17.91 6.84 3.37
N HIS A 312 18.69 5.97 2.74
CA HIS A 312 20.15 5.98 2.82
C HIS A 312 20.84 6.77 1.69
N HIS A 313 20.07 7.49 0.85
CA HIS A 313 20.58 8.31 -0.25
C HIS A 313 21.52 7.58 -1.22
N ASN A 314 21.30 6.26 -1.45
CA ASN A 314 22.11 5.46 -2.34
C ASN A 314 21.63 5.58 -3.80
N GLU A 315 22.13 6.60 -4.51
CA GLU A 315 21.70 6.98 -5.87
C GLU A 315 21.81 5.86 -6.89
N ARG A 316 22.94 5.13 -6.88
CA ARG A 316 23.19 4.04 -7.81
C ARG A 316 22.12 2.95 -7.67
N ARG A 317 21.86 2.48 -6.44
CA ARG A 317 20.86 1.43 -6.18
C ARG A 317 19.43 1.91 -6.40
N ILE A 318 19.12 3.16 -6.10
CA ILE A 318 17.79 3.74 -6.39
C ILE A 318 17.51 3.67 -7.89
N THR A 319 18.49 4.05 -8.72
CA THR A 319 18.38 3.99 -10.17
C THR A 319 18.16 2.56 -10.66
N GLU A 320 19.02 1.61 -10.30
CA GLU A 320 18.92 0.20 -10.69
C GLU A 320 17.57 -0.43 -10.30
N ILE A 321 17.09 -0.21 -9.06
CA ILE A 321 15.81 -0.75 -8.58
C ILE A 321 14.63 -0.10 -9.31
N SER A 322 14.74 1.18 -9.67
CA SER A 322 13.66 1.90 -10.35
C SER A 322 13.47 1.44 -11.79
N GLU A 323 14.54 1.00 -12.45
CA GLU A 323 14.49 0.43 -13.81
C GLU A 323 13.80 -0.94 -13.83
N LYS A 324 14.17 -1.80 -12.88
CA LYS A 324 13.71 -3.18 -12.80
C LYS A 324 12.34 -3.30 -12.14
N CYS A 325 11.29 -2.83 -12.80
CA CYS A 325 9.93 -2.90 -12.24
C CYS A 325 8.89 -3.06 -13.35
N LEU A 326 7.99 -4.03 -13.19
CA LEU A 326 6.85 -4.26 -14.07
C LEU A 326 5.78 -3.17 -14.00
N MET A 327 5.81 -2.28 -13.02
CA MET A 327 4.80 -1.23 -12.79
C MET A 327 3.38 -1.76 -12.55
N CYS A 328 3.23 -3.02 -12.16
CA CYS A 328 1.95 -3.73 -12.05
C CYS A 328 1.07 -3.32 -10.85
N GLY A 329 1.58 -2.55 -9.89
CA GLY A 329 0.80 -2.05 -8.75
C GLY A 329 0.59 -3.01 -7.59
N LYS A 330 0.87 -4.31 -7.70
CA LYS A 330 0.57 -5.30 -6.65
C LYS A 330 1.20 -4.96 -5.30
N CYS A 331 2.40 -4.38 -5.29
CA CYS A 331 3.06 -3.94 -4.05
C CYS A 331 2.35 -2.78 -3.34
N SER A 332 1.64 -1.92 -4.07
CA SER A 332 0.84 -0.83 -3.49
C SER A 332 -0.46 -1.37 -2.90
N GLU A 333 -1.08 -2.33 -3.58
CA GLU A 333 -2.33 -2.99 -3.12
C GLU A 333 -2.15 -3.70 -1.78
N VAL A 334 -1.08 -4.49 -1.65
CA VAL A 334 -0.80 -5.24 -0.41
C VAL A 334 -0.18 -4.38 0.70
N CYS A 335 0.16 -3.12 0.42
CA CYS A 335 0.85 -2.27 1.38
C CYS A 335 -0.09 -1.77 2.47
N GLN A 336 0.18 -2.16 3.72
CA GLN A 336 -0.65 -1.81 4.87
C GLN A 336 -0.71 -0.30 5.10
N VAL A 337 0.42 0.39 4.92
CA VAL A 337 0.52 1.85 5.06
C VAL A 337 0.23 2.61 3.76
N GLY A 338 0.01 1.90 2.63
CA GLY A 338 -0.38 2.49 1.34
C GLY A 338 0.73 3.27 0.63
N VAL A 339 1.95 2.74 0.61
CA VAL A 339 3.05 3.28 -0.19
C VAL A 339 2.82 2.97 -1.66
N ASP A 340 2.83 3.99 -2.52
CA ASP A 340 2.73 3.83 -3.98
C ASP A 340 4.10 3.58 -4.62
N GLY A 341 4.50 2.32 -4.61
CA GLY A 341 5.79 1.90 -5.17
C GLY A 341 5.98 2.17 -6.66
N PRO A 342 4.99 1.89 -7.53
CA PRO A 342 5.05 2.21 -8.96
C PRO A 342 5.19 3.70 -9.23
N LEU A 343 4.39 4.54 -8.60
CA LEU A 343 4.44 5.98 -8.82
C LEU A 343 5.78 6.59 -8.34
N MET A 344 6.31 6.11 -7.23
CA MET A 344 7.64 6.53 -6.77
C MET A 344 8.74 6.17 -7.78
N ARG A 345 8.67 4.96 -8.40
CA ARG A 345 9.61 4.56 -9.45
C ARG A 345 9.42 5.38 -10.72
N LEU A 346 8.18 5.65 -11.11
CA LEU A 346 7.88 6.49 -12.26
C LEU A 346 8.52 7.88 -12.10
N LYS A 347 8.33 8.52 -10.95
CA LYS A 347 8.93 9.83 -10.65
C LYS A 347 10.48 9.77 -10.60
N GLN A 348 11.04 8.65 -10.18
CA GLN A 348 12.48 8.45 -10.24
C GLN A 348 12.98 8.30 -11.70
N ARG A 349 12.21 7.61 -12.55
CA ARG A 349 12.50 7.50 -13.99
C ARG A 349 12.42 8.86 -14.69
N GLU A 350 11.47 9.72 -14.34
CA GLU A 350 11.36 11.09 -14.86
C GLU A 350 12.63 11.92 -14.62
N LEU A 351 13.30 11.75 -13.46
CA LEU A 351 14.56 12.44 -13.17
C LEU A 351 15.73 11.99 -14.04
N LYS A 352 15.75 10.70 -14.46
CA LYS A 352 16.90 10.09 -15.14
C LYS A 352 16.73 9.97 -16.65
N LYS A 353 15.52 10.11 -17.20
CA LYS A 353 15.19 9.99 -18.65
C LYS A 353 15.76 8.71 -19.27
N TYR A 354 15.18 7.55 -18.96
CA TYR A 354 15.67 6.25 -19.47
C TYR A 354 15.61 6.13 -20.99
N SER A 355 16.52 5.34 -21.56
CA SER A 355 16.49 5.01 -22.99
C SER A 355 15.33 4.06 -23.29
N ILE A 356 14.48 4.43 -24.23
CA ILE A 356 13.50 3.53 -24.85
C ILE A 356 14.08 3.09 -26.19
N ASN A 357 13.67 1.89 -26.64
CA ASN A 357 14.01 1.39 -27.95
C ASN A 357 13.63 2.42 -29.02
N GLN A 358 14.51 2.66 -29.99
CA GLN A 358 14.41 3.74 -30.98
C GLN A 358 13.14 3.66 -31.85
N HIS A 359 12.52 2.49 -31.96
CA HIS A 359 11.28 2.30 -32.72
C HIS A 359 10.11 3.21 -32.34
N TYR A 360 10.09 3.72 -31.12
CA TYR A 360 9.07 4.69 -30.68
C TYR A 360 9.43 6.16 -30.98
N ARG A 361 10.60 6.45 -31.56
CA ARG A 361 11.05 7.83 -31.84
C ARG A 361 10.42 8.42 -33.10
N ASN A 362 10.04 7.59 -34.05
CA ASN A 362 9.68 8.01 -35.41
C ASN A 362 8.18 7.93 -35.73
N ILE A 363 7.32 7.70 -34.74
CA ILE A 363 5.87 7.73 -34.97
C ILE A 363 5.47 9.21 -35.04
N ARG A 364 5.64 9.79 -36.22
CA ARG A 364 4.99 11.06 -36.60
C ARG A 364 3.93 10.68 -37.61
N PRO A 365 2.68 10.96 -37.32
CA PRO A 365 1.63 10.77 -38.32
C PRO A 365 1.67 11.96 -39.29
N ASP A 366 2.10 11.72 -40.47
CA ASP A 366 2.01 12.70 -41.57
C ASP A 366 0.59 12.73 -42.19
N SER A 367 -0.18 11.66 -41.97
CA SER A 367 -1.61 11.55 -42.30
C SER A 367 -2.30 10.59 -41.36
N PHE A 368 -3.60 10.80 -41.13
CA PHE A 368 -4.42 9.92 -40.28
C PHE A 368 -5.63 9.43 -41.08
N PRO A 369 -5.50 8.32 -41.80
CA PRO A 369 -6.66 7.69 -42.39
C PRO A 369 -7.58 7.23 -41.28
N MET A 370 -8.84 7.67 -41.33
CA MET A 370 -9.92 7.09 -40.55
C MET A 370 -10.81 6.31 -41.50
N GLU A 371 -11.10 5.04 -41.18
CA GLU A 371 -12.00 4.21 -41.96
C GLU A 371 -13.30 3.99 -41.22
N GLY A 372 -14.39 3.92 -41.97
CA GLY A 372 -15.75 3.64 -41.44
C GLY A 372 -16.55 4.89 -41.12
N THR A 373 -17.75 4.66 -40.59
CA THR A 373 -18.76 5.66 -40.25
C THR A 373 -19.27 5.44 -38.82
N GLY A 374 -19.94 6.43 -38.23
CA GLY A 374 -20.59 6.27 -36.94
C GLY A 374 -20.03 7.18 -35.83
N LYS A 375 -20.53 6.96 -34.61
CA LYS A 375 -20.22 7.76 -33.42
C LYS A 375 -19.19 7.12 -32.48
N VAL A 376 -18.87 5.84 -32.72
CA VAL A 376 -17.84 5.13 -31.96
C VAL A 376 -16.51 5.21 -32.71
N LEU A 377 -15.48 5.78 -32.07
CA LEU A 377 -14.13 5.77 -32.59
C LEU A 377 -13.36 4.60 -31.96
N TYR A 378 -12.93 3.66 -32.79
CA TYR A 378 -12.12 2.53 -32.32
C TYR A 378 -10.64 2.82 -32.48
N PHE A 379 -9.92 2.90 -31.35
CA PHE A 379 -8.45 2.98 -31.30
C PHE A 379 -7.89 1.61 -30.91
N ALA A 380 -7.38 0.86 -31.89
CA ALA A 380 -6.80 -0.46 -31.65
C ALA A 380 -5.49 -0.37 -30.84
N GLY A 381 -4.63 0.56 -31.21
CA GLY A 381 -3.29 0.73 -30.60
C GLY A 381 -2.29 -0.35 -31.06
N CYS A 382 -1.00 -0.09 -30.83
CA CYS A 382 0.11 -0.88 -31.38
C CYS A 382 0.06 -2.37 -31.03
N MET A 383 -0.35 -2.72 -29.80
CA MET A 383 -0.37 -4.13 -29.38
C MET A 383 -1.51 -4.92 -30.00
N THR A 384 -2.66 -4.29 -30.25
CA THR A 384 -3.79 -4.97 -30.91
C THR A 384 -3.50 -5.24 -32.38
N HIS A 385 -2.72 -4.40 -33.04
CA HIS A 385 -2.25 -4.69 -34.39
C HIS A 385 -1.32 -5.91 -34.45
N LEU A 386 -0.55 -6.18 -33.38
CA LEU A 386 0.25 -7.40 -33.24
C LEU A 386 -0.58 -8.63 -32.83
N THR A 387 -1.84 -8.45 -32.46
CA THR A 387 -2.81 -9.52 -32.12
C THR A 387 -4.08 -9.36 -32.94
N PRO A 388 -4.04 -9.63 -34.26
CA PRO A 388 -5.12 -9.30 -35.22
C PRO A 388 -6.45 -10.00 -34.92
N SER A 389 -6.45 -11.11 -34.18
CA SER A 389 -7.67 -11.81 -33.73
C SER A 389 -8.56 -10.90 -32.88
N ILE A 390 -7.97 -10.09 -31.97
CA ILE A 390 -8.71 -9.15 -31.12
C ILE A 390 -9.41 -8.09 -31.99
N ARG A 391 -8.68 -7.50 -32.94
CA ARG A 391 -9.22 -6.49 -33.85
C ARG A 391 -10.38 -7.03 -34.66
N LYS A 392 -10.21 -8.22 -35.28
CA LYS A 392 -11.25 -8.88 -36.08
C LYS A 392 -12.48 -9.16 -35.24
N ALA A 393 -12.33 -9.78 -34.07
CA ALA A 393 -13.44 -10.09 -33.17
C ALA A 393 -14.15 -8.82 -32.67
N THR A 394 -13.40 -7.76 -32.33
CA THR A 394 -13.97 -6.48 -31.90
C THR A 394 -14.85 -5.87 -33.00
N LEU A 395 -14.40 -5.82 -34.26
CA LEU A 395 -15.16 -5.29 -35.38
C LEU A 395 -16.38 -6.16 -35.70
N SER A 396 -16.25 -7.50 -35.64
CA SER A 396 -17.34 -8.44 -35.79
C SER A 396 -18.45 -8.23 -34.76
N LEU A 397 -18.08 -8.15 -33.47
CA LEU A 397 -19.01 -7.91 -32.36
C LEU A 397 -19.75 -6.56 -32.49
N LEU A 398 -19.06 -5.50 -32.93
CA LEU A 398 -19.68 -4.21 -33.20
C LEU A 398 -20.71 -4.31 -34.31
N ALA A 399 -20.38 -5.02 -35.41
CA ALA A 399 -21.31 -5.26 -36.52
C ALA A 399 -22.54 -6.07 -36.09
N LYS A 400 -22.35 -7.18 -35.36
CA LYS A 400 -23.44 -8.00 -34.80
C LYS A 400 -24.36 -7.20 -33.86
N ALA A 401 -23.81 -6.26 -33.10
CA ALA A 401 -24.54 -5.37 -32.20
C ALA A 401 -25.18 -4.15 -32.92
N GLY A 402 -25.05 -4.04 -34.26
CA GLY A 402 -25.54 -2.89 -35.03
C GLY A 402 -24.84 -1.58 -34.71
N VAL A 403 -23.57 -1.63 -34.28
CA VAL A 403 -22.78 -0.45 -33.93
C VAL A 403 -21.86 -0.09 -35.10
N GLN A 404 -22.10 1.09 -35.70
CA GLN A 404 -21.17 1.65 -36.68
C GLN A 404 -19.97 2.31 -35.97
N ALA A 405 -18.78 1.91 -36.37
CA ALA A 405 -17.53 2.42 -35.78
C ALA A 405 -16.60 2.98 -36.85
N LYS A 406 -15.94 4.09 -36.49
CA LYS A 406 -14.79 4.59 -37.23
C LYS A 406 -13.53 3.97 -36.64
N MET A 407 -12.65 3.46 -37.47
CA MET A 407 -11.35 2.99 -37.01
C MET A 407 -10.32 4.11 -37.12
N MET A 408 -9.70 4.46 -36.02
CA MET A 408 -8.58 5.36 -35.94
C MET A 408 -7.30 4.54 -36.16
N ASP A 409 -6.51 4.91 -37.16
CA ASP A 409 -5.23 4.26 -37.45
C ASP A 409 -5.39 2.77 -37.88
N PRO A 410 -6.03 2.49 -39.04
CA PRO A 410 -6.20 1.13 -39.55
C PRO A 410 -4.88 0.43 -39.83
N ASP A 411 -3.81 1.17 -40.16
CA ASP A 411 -2.47 0.65 -40.49
C ASP A 411 -1.56 0.42 -39.29
N GLY A 412 -1.90 0.93 -38.09
CA GLY A 412 -1.20 0.60 -36.85
C GLY A 412 0.00 1.45 -36.51
N GLY A 413 0.06 2.71 -36.98
CA GLY A 413 1.16 3.64 -36.71
C GLY A 413 1.08 4.44 -35.42
N LEU A 414 -0.09 4.50 -34.74
CA LEU A 414 -0.31 5.37 -33.60
C LEU A 414 0.01 4.73 -32.25
N CYS A 415 0.68 5.50 -31.39
CA CYS A 415 0.96 5.14 -30.02
C CYS A 415 0.18 6.01 -29.04
N CYS A 416 -0.39 5.41 -28.00
CA CYS A 416 -1.08 6.14 -26.92
C CYS A 416 -0.16 6.99 -26.02
N GLY A 417 1.16 6.85 -26.12
CA GLY A 417 2.13 7.58 -25.30
C GLY A 417 2.46 6.96 -23.92
N ARG A 418 1.78 5.92 -23.49
CA ARG A 418 2.04 5.26 -22.19
C ARG A 418 3.47 4.74 -22.06
N PRO A 419 4.10 4.11 -23.07
CA PRO A 419 5.50 3.68 -22.98
C PRO A 419 6.45 4.83 -22.65
N MET A 420 6.21 6.02 -23.24
CA MET A 420 6.99 7.22 -22.98
C MET A 420 6.86 7.68 -21.54
N LEU A 421 5.63 7.72 -21.00
CA LEU A 421 5.41 8.04 -19.59
C LEU A 421 6.13 7.06 -18.67
N LEU A 422 6.00 5.74 -18.91
CA LEU A 422 6.62 4.71 -18.08
C LEU A 422 8.15 4.74 -18.14
N ALA A 423 8.73 5.28 -19.20
CA ALA A 423 10.17 5.53 -19.33
C ALA A 423 10.61 6.90 -18.78
N GLY A 424 9.70 7.70 -18.22
CA GLY A 424 10.01 9.03 -17.70
C GLY A 424 10.16 10.12 -18.76
N ARG A 425 9.76 9.86 -20.03
CA ARG A 425 9.88 10.80 -21.16
C ARG A 425 8.61 11.62 -21.31
N GLN A 426 8.40 12.54 -20.40
CA GLN A 426 7.17 13.34 -20.29
C GLN A 426 6.90 14.22 -21.53
N GLU A 427 7.92 14.83 -22.13
CA GLU A 427 7.75 15.72 -23.28
C GLU A 427 7.24 14.96 -24.51
N GLN A 428 7.86 13.80 -24.82
CA GLN A 428 7.41 12.95 -25.93
C GLN A 428 6.00 12.41 -25.71
N ALA A 429 5.68 12.03 -24.47
CA ALA A 429 4.33 11.61 -24.13
C ALA A 429 3.30 12.74 -24.31
N ARG A 430 3.62 13.98 -23.90
CA ARG A 430 2.74 15.14 -24.08
C ARG A 430 2.48 15.45 -25.55
N GLU A 431 3.50 15.33 -26.40
CA GLU A 431 3.36 15.54 -27.83
C GLU A 431 2.37 14.53 -28.43
N LEU A 432 2.56 13.23 -28.15
CA LEU A 432 1.63 12.18 -28.60
C LEU A 432 0.20 12.41 -28.07
N ILE A 433 0.07 12.78 -26.80
CA ILE A 433 -1.23 13.09 -26.19
C ILE A 433 -1.90 14.26 -26.94
N ARG A 434 -1.15 15.34 -27.26
CA ARG A 434 -1.67 16.49 -27.99
C ARG A 434 -2.15 16.12 -29.38
N LEU A 435 -1.34 15.39 -30.13
CA LEU A 435 -1.66 14.93 -31.50
C LEU A 435 -2.91 14.04 -31.49
N ASN A 436 -2.90 12.96 -30.70
CA ASN A 436 -4.05 12.06 -30.63
C ASN A 436 -5.32 12.77 -30.13
N THR A 437 -5.21 13.72 -29.21
CA THR A 437 -6.36 14.52 -28.75
C THR A 437 -6.98 15.33 -29.90
N ALA A 438 -6.14 15.94 -30.75
CA ALA A 438 -6.64 16.69 -31.91
C ALA A 438 -7.38 15.77 -32.90
N ILE A 439 -6.84 14.59 -33.19
CA ILE A 439 -7.44 13.61 -34.09
C ILE A 439 -8.78 13.11 -33.53
N ILE A 440 -8.81 12.73 -32.25
CA ILE A 440 -10.02 12.21 -31.60
C ILE A 440 -11.13 13.27 -31.60
N ARG A 441 -10.80 14.52 -31.31
CA ARG A 441 -11.78 15.62 -31.34
C ARG A 441 -12.29 15.93 -32.73
N SER A 442 -11.43 15.84 -33.75
CA SER A 442 -11.84 16.07 -35.15
C SER A 442 -12.67 14.92 -35.74
N SER A 443 -12.71 13.74 -35.11
CA SER A 443 -13.47 12.57 -35.58
C SER A 443 -15.00 12.77 -35.58
N GLY A 444 -15.49 13.69 -34.73
CA GLY A 444 -16.93 13.89 -34.50
C GLY A 444 -17.62 12.72 -33.78
N CYS A 445 -16.83 11.84 -33.14
CA CYS A 445 -17.34 10.71 -32.36
C CYS A 445 -17.57 11.14 -30.90
N ASP A 446 -18.51 10.51 -30.22
CA ASP A 446 -18.81 10.73 -28.80
C ASP A 446 -18.25 9.61 -27.89
N THR A 447 -17.83 8.49 -28.46
CA THR A 447 -17.29 7.33 -27.73
C THR A 447 -15.95 6.90 -28.32
N LEU A 448 -14.93 6.76 -27.46
CA LEU A 448 -13.62 6.19 -27.80
C LEU A 448 -13.51 4.79 -27.21
N LEU A 449 -13.55 3.78 -28.08
CA LEU A 449 -13.44 2.36 -27.73
C LEU A 449 -11.98 1.90 -27.81
N LEU A 450 -11.54 1.17 -26.79
CA LEU A 450 -10.16 0.71 -26.63
C LEU A 450 -10.11 -0.78 -26.25
N THR A 451 -9.26 -1.56 -26.91
CA THR A 451 -9.03 -2.98 -26.57
C THR A 451 -7.81 -3.19 -25.67
N CYS A 452 -6.96 -2.19 -25.51
CA CYS A 452 -5.76 -2.28 -24.69
C CYS A 452 -5.94 -1.52 -23.37
N PRO A 453 -5.85 -2.19 -22.19
CA PRO A 453 -5.96 -1.53 -20.89
C PRO A 453 -4.90 -0.46 -20.64
N ILE A 454 -3.70 -0.65 -21.22
CA ILE A 454 -2.59 0.32 -21.14
C ILE A 454 -2.99 1.63 -21.83
N CYS A 455 -3.61 1.53 -23.01
CA CYS A 455 -4.15 2.67 -23.72
C CYS A 455 -5.35 3.28 -22.97
N TYR A 456 -6.28 2.45 -22.53
CA TYR A 456 -7.45 2.91 -21.78
C TYR A 456 -7.05 3.77 -20.57
N ARG A 457 -6.10 3.30 -19.79
CA ARG A 457 -5.64 4.01 -18.60
C ARG A 457 -5.03 5.38 -18.93
N ILE A 458 -4.15 5.48 -19.92
CA ILE A 458 -3.55 6.77 -20.27
C ILE A 458 -4.57 7.73 -20.87
N PHE A 459 -5.52 7.25 -21.71
CA PHE A 459 -6.59 8.08 -22.25
C PHE A 459 -7.47 8.64 -21.12
N LYS A 460 -7.79 7.84 -20.11
CA LYS A 460 -8.59 8.26 -18.96
C LYS A 460 -7.85 9.22 -18.01
N GLU A 461 -6.54 8.98 -17.77
CA GLU A 461 -5.77 9.75 -16.79
C GLU A 461 -5.12 11.03 -17.35
N ASN A 462 -4.72 11.03 -18.63
CA ASN A 462 -3.83 12.05 -19.17
C ASN A 462 -4.40 12.84 -20.34
N TYR A 463 -5.42 12.31 -21.04
CA TYR A 463 -6.05 13.00 -22.16
C TYR A 463 -7.22 13.86 -21.66
N LYS A 464 -7.37 15.04 -22.25
CA LYS A 464 -8.53 15.93 -22.00
C LYS A 464 -9.55 15.71 -23.12
N LEU A 465 -10.46 14.79 -22.95
CA LEU A 465 -11.48 14.38 -23.94
C LEU A 465 -12.89 14.73 -23.43
N ASP A 466 -13.09 16.00 -23.07
CA ASP A 466 -14.37 16.50 -22.58
C ASP A 466 -15.47 16.24 -23.62
N GLY A 467 -16.59 15.61 -23.19
CA GLY A 467 -17.69 15.24 -24.06
C GLY A 467 -17.49 13.93 -24.83
N ILE A 468 -16.34 13.26 -24.72
CA ILE A 468 -16.07 11.97 -25.35
C ILE A 468 -15.94 10.89 -24.28
N ARG A 469 -16.79 9.88 -24.34
CA ARG A 469 -16.76 8.74 -23.43
C ARG A 469 -15.60 7.81 -23.78
N VAL A 470 -14.65 7.65 -22.89
CA VAL A 470 -13.55 6.68 -23.03
C VAL A 470 -13.96 5.37 -22.38
N VAL A 471 -14.00 4.27 -23.15
CA VAL A 471 -14.48 2.97 -22.68
C VAL A 471 -13.55 1.84 -23.14
N HIS A 472 -13.34 0.86 -22.25
CA HIS A 472 -12.63 -0.38 -22.58
C HIS A 472 -13.59 -1.40 -23.19
N HIS A 473 -13.12 -2.20 -24.15
CA HIS A 473 -13.98 -3.14 -24.88
C HIS A 473 -14.72 -4.14 -23.96
N SER A 474 -14.10 -4.58 -22.87
CA SER A 474 -14.75 -5.48 -21.91
C SER A 474 -15.97 -4.87 -21.22
N VAL A 475 -15.92 -3.57 -20.93
CA VAL A 475 -17.05 -2.82 -20.36
C VAL A 475 -18.10 -2.58 -21.45
N TYR A 476 -17.66 -2.17 -22.64
CA TYR A 476 -18.58 -1.85 -23.74
C TYR A 476 -19.36 -3.06 -24.22
N PHE A 477 -18.72 -4.21 -24.37
CA PHE A 477 -19.42 -5.45 -24.77
C PHE A 477 -20.33 -5.96 -23.66
N ASN A 478 -19.95 -5.85 -22.38
CA ASN A 478 -20.86 -6.16 -21.28
C ASN A 478 -22.13 -5.31 -21.35
N GLU A 479 -22.03 -4.00 -21.60
CA GLU A 479 -23.18 -3.12 -21.75
C GLU A 479 -24.06 -3.52 -22.96
N LEU A 480 -23.47 -3.91 -24.07
CA LEU A 480 -24.21 -4.40 -25.24
C LEU A 480 -24.94 -5.70 -24.97
N ILE A 481 -24.35 -6.62 -24.19
CA ILE A 481 -25.00 -7.86 -23.75
C ILE A 481 -26.17 -7.55 -22.82
N GLN A 482 -25.93 -6.74 -21.78
CA GLN A 482 -26.95 -6.38 -20.79
C GLN A 482 -28.14 -5.63 -21.41
N SER A 483 -27.88 -4.83 -22.44
CA SER A 483 -28.94 -4.14 -23.20
C SER A 483 -29.64 -5.01 -24.25
N GLY A 484 -29.25 -6.27 -24.42
CA GLY A 484 -29.81 -7.20 -25.42
C GLY A 484 -29.40 -6.87 -26.86
N ARG A 485 -28.50 -5.91 -27.08
CA ARG A 485 -28.01 -5.54 -28.43
C ARG A 485 -27.00 -6.54 -28.98
N LEU A 486 -26.31 -7.25 -28.12
CA LEU A 486 -25.41 -8.34 -28.46
C LEU A 486 -25.91 -9.61 -27.79
N LYS A 487 -26.36 -10.58 -28.63
CA LYS A 487 -26.81 -11.88 -28.15
C LYS A 487 -25.62 -12.84 -28.08
N VAL A 488 -25.44 -13.46 -26.93
CA VAL A 488 -24.37 -14.41 -26.67
C VAL A 488 -24.96 -15.70 -26.12
N SER A 489 -24.60 -16.84 -26.69
CA SER A 489 -25.08 -18.16 -26.30
C SER A 489 -24.02 -18.82 -25.39
N LYS A 490 -24.44 -19.18 -24.18
CA LYS A 490 -23.55 -19.80 -23.20
C LYS A 490 -23.20 -21.25 -23.55
N ASP A 491 -21.92 -21.57 -23.62
CA ASP A 491 -21.43 -22.95 -23.68
C ASP A 491 -21.20 -23.50 -22.25
N GLU A 492 -22.18 -24.24 -21.75
CA GLU A 492 -22.14 -24.83 -20.39
C GLU A 492 -21.05 -25.88 -20.22
N SER A 493 -20.51 -26.42 -21.31
CA SER A 493 -19.42 -27.42 -21.27
C SER A 493 -18.05 -26.82 -21.15
N ARG A 494 -17.90 -25.50 -21.45
CA ARG A 494 -16.62 -24.82 -21.52
C ARG A 494 -16.30 -24.06 -20.24
N THR A 495 -15.19 -24.41 -19.61
CA THR A 495 -14.68 -23.77 -18.38
C THR A 495 -13.62 -22.72 -18.72
N LEU A 496 -13.86 -21.49 -18.30
CA LEU A 496 -13.00 -20.34 -18.55
C LEU A 496 -12.40 -19.81 -17.25
N VAL A 497 -11.15 -19.36 -17.27
CA VAL A 497 -10.54 -18.58 -16.18
C VAL A 497 -10.16 -17.19 -16.69
N TYR A 498 -10.49 -16.16 -15.91
CA TYR A 498 -10.14 -14.79 -16.28
C TYR A 498 -8.85 -14.32 -15.62
N HIS A 499 -7.90 -13.83 -16.44
CA HIS A 499 -6.73 -13.10 -15.97
C HIS A 499 -7.02 -11.62 -15.86
N ASP A 500 -6.96 -11.04 -14.66
CA ASP A 500 -7.12 -9.60 -14.44
C ASP A 500 -5.88 -8.82 -14.91
N PRO A 501 -5.95 -8.07 -16.03
CA PRO A 501 -4.82 -7.26 -16.47
C PRO A 501 -4.53 -6.15 -15.47
N CYS A 502 -3.28 -6.01 -15.07
CA CYS A 502 -2.90 -5.08 -13.99
C CYS A 502 -3.23 -3.61 -14.27
N GLU A 503 -3.22 -3.18 -15.54
CA GLU A 503 -3.57 -1.82 -15.94
C GLU A 503 -5.10 -1.60 -15.98
N LEU A 504 -5.90 -2.66 -16.19
CA LEU A 504 -7.36 -2.61 -16.16
C LEU A 504 -7.89 -2.70 -14.73
N GLY A 505 -7.53 -3.76 -14.00
CA GLY A 505 -7.98 -4.00 -12.64
C GLY A 505 -7.38 -2.99 -11.67
N ARG A 506 -6.14 -3.18 -11.22
CA ARG A 506 -5.48 -2.28 -10.24
C ARG A 506 -5.32 -0.85 -10.75
N GLY A 507 -5.16 -0.67 -12.06
CA GLY A 507 -5.00 0.65 -12.68
C GLY A 507 -6.28 1.45 -12.79
N CYS A 508 -7.41 0.81 -13.09
CA CYS A 508 -8.68 1.47 -13.44
C CYS A 508 -9.88 1.01 -12.62
N GLY A 509 -9.73 -0.02 -11.76
CA GLY A 509 -10.81 -0.54 -10.90
C GLY A 509 -11.85 -1.39 -11.62
N ILE A 510 -11.54 -1.88 -12.83
CA ILE A 510 -12.45 -2.69 -13.64
C ILE A 510 -12.15 -4.17 -13.40
N TYR A 511 -13.08 -4.87 -12.77
CA TYR A 511 -12.97 -6.28 -12.40
C TYR A 511 -14.21 -7.10 -12.77
N GLU A 512 -15.39 -6.56 -12.52
CA GLU A 512 -16.65 -7.31 -12.64
C GLU A 512 -17.19 -7.36 -14.07
N GLU A 513 -17.12 -6.26 -14.81
CA GLU A 513 -17.68 -6.16 -16.16
C GLU A 513 -17.08 -7.20 -17.14
N PRO A 514 -15.75 -7.50 -17.12
CA PRO A 514 -15.21 -8.61 -17.90
C PRO A 514 -15.75 -9.98 -17.48
N ARG A 515 -16.00 -10.19 -16.17
CA ARG A 515 -16.53 -11.44 -15.62
C ARG A 515 -17.98 -11.66 -16.01
N GLU A 516 -18.80 -10.62 -15.89
CA GLU A 516 -20.20 -10.64 -16.31
C GLU A 516 -20.31 -10.99 -17.79
N ALA A 517 -19.51 -10.33 -18.66
CA ALA A 517 -19.48 -10.62 -20.08
C ALA A 517 -19.06 -12.07 -20.37
N LEU A 518 -18.04 -12.60 -19.70
CA LEU A 518 -17.56 -13.98 -19.92
C LEU A 518 -18.53 -15.03 -19.38
N SER A 519 -19.24 -14.73 -18.29
CA SER A 519 -20.24 -15.64 -17.72
C SER A 519 -21.42 -15.88 -18.64
N SER A 520 -21.65 -14.97 -19.61
CA SER A 520 -22.66 -15.17 -20.67
C SER A 520 -22.18 -16.09 -21.80
N ALA A 521 -20.87 -16.38 -21.88
CA ALA A 521 -20.29 -17.20 -22.94
C ALA A 521 -19.82 -18.59 -22.47
N GLY A 522 -19.61 -18.80 -21.17
CA GLY A 522 -19.15 -20.08 -20.62
C GLY A 522 -19.18 -20.13 -19.09
N ASN A 523 -18.71 -21.22 -18.51
CA ASN A 523 -18.58 -21.39 -17.07
C ASN A 523 -17.28 -20.73 -16.58
N LEU A 524 -17.40 -19.63 -15.82
CA LEU A 524 -16.25 -18.90 -15.29
C LEU A 524 -15.81 -19.48 -13.95
N VAL A 525 -14.54 -19.88 -13.85
CA VAL A 525 -13.87 -20.25 -12.61
C VAL A 525 -12.86 -19.18 -12.22
N GLU A 526 -12.67 -18.97 -10.91
CA GLU A 526 -11.74 -17.96 -10.43
C GLU A 526 -10.35 -18.54 -10.18
N ALA A 527 -9.33 -17.79 -10.58
CA ALA A 527 -7.96 -18.11 -10.23
C ALA A 527 -7.75 -17.96 -8.71
N HIS A 528 -6.80 -18.68 -8.15
CA HIS A 528 -6.49 -18.63 -6.71
C HIS A 528 -6.13 -17.21 -6.23
N GLN A 529 -5.39 -16.44 -7.04
CA GLN A 529 -5.16 -15.01 -6.84
C GLN A 529 -5.77 -14.24 -8.01
N ASN A 530 -6.89 -13.61 -7.77
CA ASN A 530 -7.70 -12.88 -8.74
C ASN A 530 -7.92 -11.41 -8.32
N HIS A 531 -8.67 -10.63 -9.07
CA HIS A 531 -8.99 -9.22 -8.82
C HIS A 531 -7.75 -8.38 -8.50
N ALA A 532 -7.77 -7.66 -7.39
CA ALA A 532 -6.66 -6.83 -6.94
C ALA A 532 -5.40 -7.65 -6.58
N GLU A 533 -5.58 -8.92 -6.21
CA GLU A 533 -4.48 -9.84 -5.88
C GLU A 533 -3.93 -10.60 -7.07
N SER A 534 -4.44 -10.42 -8.28
CA SER A 534 -3.98 -11.12 -9.49
C SER A 534 -2.46 -10.99 -9.71
N ILE A 535 -1.83 -12.04 -10.24
CA ILE A 535 -0.40 -12.05 -10.57
C ILE A 535 -0.21 -11.43 -11.95
N CYS A 536 0.72 -10.48 -12.09
CA CYS A 536 1.02 -9.84 -13.37
C CYS A 536 1.60 -10.86 -14.37
N CYS A 537 1.14 -10.82 -15.61
CA CYS A 537 1.62 -11.68 -16.71
C CYS A 537 3.13 -11.56 -17.01
N GLY A 538 3.79 -10.51 -16.53
CA GLY A 538 5.21 -10.29 -16.81
C GLY A 538 5.52 -9.52 -18.10
N GLY A 539 4.53 -9.34 -18.98
CA GLY A 539 4.69 -8.68 -20.29
C GLY A 539 4.66 -7.16 -20.28
N SER A 540 4.53 -6.52 -19.10
CA SER A 540 4.43 -5.05 -19.04
C SER A 540 5.67 -4.37 -19.67
N LEU A 541 5.49 -3.13 -20.12
CA LEU A 541 6.57 -2.32 -20.69
C LEU A 541 7.77 -2.14 -19.74
N GLY A 542 7.56 -2.30 -18.43
CA GLY A 542 8.63 -2.35 -17.43
C GLY A 542 9.49 -3.62 -17.50
N SER A 543 9.06 -4.64 -18.23
CA SER A 543 9.81 -5.90 -18.39
C SER A 543 10.96 -5.80 -19.40
N LEU A 544 11.02 -4.72 -20.18
CA LEU A 544 12.09 -4.53 -21.19
C LEU A 544 13.50 -4.50 -20.60
N SER A 545 13.63 -4.16 -19.31
CA SER A 545 14.89 -4.22 -18.56
C SER A 545 15.21 -5.62 -18.00
N LEU A 546 14.35 -6.62 -18.22
CA LEU A 546 14.51 -7.97 -17.71
C LEU A 546 15.02 -8.89 -18.82
N ASN A 547 15.88 -9.83 -18.47
CA ASN A 547 16.30 -10.88 -19.40
C ASN A 547 15.15 -11.87 -19.69
N TYR A 548 15.31 -12.65 -20.75
CA TYR A 548 14.31 -13.61 -21.21
C TYR A 548 13.88 -14.61 -20.12
N GLU A 549 14.82 -15.23 -19.44
CA GLU A 549 14.55 -16.24 -18.41
C GLU A 549 13.70 -15.70 -17.25
N LYS A 550 14.01 -14.47 -16.80
CA LYS A 550 13.26 -13.79 -15.78
C LYS A 550 11.80 -13.52 -16.18
N ARG A 551 11.61 -13.06 -17.41
CA ARG A 551 10.26 -12.84 -17.97
C ARG A 551 9.50 -14.14 -18.04
N ARG A 552 10.14 -15.19 -18.56
CA ARG A 552 9.55 -16.54 -18.65
C ARG A 552 9.07 -17.04 -17.28
N GLU A 553 9.90 -17.00 -16.26
CA GLU A 553 9.53 -17.47 -14.91
C GLU A 553 8.39 -16.67 -14.29
N ILE A 554 8.38 -15.35 -14.46
CA ILE A 554 7.29 -14.51 -14.00
C ILE A 554 5.98 -14.90 -14.69
N THR A 555 6.05 -15.12 -16.01
CA THR A 555 4.88 -15.51 -16.82
C THR A 555 4.37 -16.89 -16.43
N LEU A 556 5.26 -17.87 -16.28
CA LEU A 556 4.88 -19.23 -15.86
C LEU A 556 4.24 -19.24 -14.47
N ASN A 557 4.81 -18.53 -13.50
CA ASN A 557 4.20 -18.43 -12.16
C ASN A 557 2.81 -17.78 -12.18
N ALA A 558 2.57 -16.82 -13.08
CA ALA A 558 1.24 -16.24 -13.26
C ALA A 558 0.29 -17.22 -13.95
N PHE A 559 0.78 -17.98 -14.91
CA PHE A 559 0.01 -18.97 -15.65
C PHE A 559 -0.38 -20.16 -14.77
N GLU A 560 0.54 -20.68 -13.96
CA GLU A 560 0.26 -21.73 -12.98
C GLU A 560 -0.87 -21.35 -12.00
N ASN A 561 -0.90 -20.09 -11.56
CA ASN A 561 -2.00 -19.60 -10.72
C ASN A 561 -3.36 -19.60 -11.45
N LEU A 562 -3.37 -19.31 -12.75
CA LEU A 562 -4.59 -19.29 -13.58
C LEU A 562 -5.08 -20.71 -13.87
N THR A 563 -4.16 -21.64 -14.06
CA THR A 563 -4.49 -23.02 -14.50
C THR A 563 -4.63 -24.02 -13.35
N ALA A 564 -4.59 -23.55 -12.10
CA ALA A 564 -4.71 -24.42 -10.91
C ALA A 564 -5.99 -25.25 -10.89
N GLU A 565 -7.12 -24.67 -11.34
CA GLU A 565 -8.44 -25.31 -11.41
C GLU A 565 -8.69 -26.00 -12.77
N GLN A 566 -7.66 -26.23 -13.56
CA GLN A 566 -7.69 -26.95 -14.85
C GLN A 566 -8.73 -26.41 -15.85
N PRO A 567 -8.83 -25.07 -16.11
CA PRO A 567 -9.79 -24.53 -17.07
C PRO A 567 -9.45 -24.96 -18.51
N ASP A 568 -10.46 -24.97 -19.40
CA ASP A 568 -10.28 -25.25 -20.83
C ASP A 568 -9.52 -24.13 -21.54
N ALA A 569 -9.73 -22.88 -21.10
CA ALA A 569 -9.04 -21.73 -21.66
C ALA A 569 -8.78 -20.63 -20.63
N VAL A 570 -7.63 -19.95 -20.79
CA VAL A 570 -7.30 -18.73 -20.07
C VAL A 570 -7.75 -17.52 -20.90
N VAL A 571 -8.57 -16.66 -20.32
CA VAL A 571 -9.10 -15.47 -20.99
C VAL A 571 -8.51 -14.21 -20.38
N THR A 572 -8.18 -13.25 -21.22
CA THR A 572 -7.71 -11.92 -20.79
C THR A 572 -8.34 -10.82 -21.63
N ALA A 573 -8.43 -9.61 -21.11
CA ALA A 573 -8.89 -8.44 -21.86
C ALA A 573 -7.71 -7.46 -22.10
N CYS A 574 -6.57 -8.01 -22.54
CA CYS A 574 -5.35 -7.23 -22.80
C CYS A 574 -4.49 -7.90 -23.88
N PRO A 575 -4.23 -7.23 -25.01
CA PRO A 575 -3.43 -7.78 -26.10
C PRO A 575 -2.00 -8.12 -25.66
N LEU A 576 -1.42 -7.35 -24.75
CA LEU A 576 -0.07 -7.63 -24.23
C LEU A 576 -0.06 -8.87 -23.32
N CYS A 577 -1.09 -9.07 -22.49
CA CYS A 577 -1.20 -10.27 -21.66
C CYS A 577 -1.45 -11.50 -22.53
N LEU A 578 -2.33 -11.41 -23.53
CA LEU A 578 -2.58 -12.46 -24.53
C LEU A 578 -1.25 -12.90 -25.17
N ASN A 579 -0.54 -11.96 -25.78
CA ASN A 579 0.73 -12.25 -26.44
C ASN A 579 1.78 -12.86 -25.48
N THR A 580 1.82 -12.37 -24.24
CA THR A 580 2.79 -12.85 -23.24
C THR A 580 2.51 -14.28 -22.81
N PHE A 581 1.27 -14.62 -22.51
CA PHE A 581 0.89 -15.98 -22.11
C PHE A 581 0.98 -16.97 -23.28
N SER A 582 0.54 -16.61 -24.47
CA SER A 582 0.54 -17.49 -25.65
C SER A 582 1.94 -18.05 -26.01
N HIS A 583 3.03 -17.37 -25.57
CA HIS A 583 4.39 -17.86 -25.79
C HIS A 583 4.79 -19.05 -24.91
N TYR A 584 4.08 -19.28 -23.80
CA TYR A 584 4.48 -20.28 -22.80
C TYR A 584 3.29 -21.16 -22.36
N ALA A 585 2.10 -20.93 -22.93
CA ALA A 585 0.89 -21.63 -22.55
C ALA A 585 0.89 -23.07 -23.07
N ASP A 586 0.42 -23.99 -22.24
CA ASP A 586 0.14 -25.39 -22.57
C ASP A 586 -1.35 -25.64 -22.92
N ARG A 587 -2.16 -24.58 -22.88
CA ARG A 587 -3.59 -24.58 -23.19
C ARG A 587 -4.01 -23.27 -23.87
N PRO A 588 -5.21 -23.20 -24.48
CA PRO A 588 -5.67 -22.01 -25.18
C PRO A 588 -5.66 -20.76 -24.34
N VAL A 589 -5.09 -19.67 -24.88
CA VAL A 589 -5.19 -18.31 -24.32
C VAL A 589 -5.95 -17.45 -25.31
N GLU A 590 -7.01 -16.84 -24.88
CA GLU A 590 -7.92 -16.07 -25.75
C GLU A 590 -8.17 -14.66 -25.18
N ASP A 591 -8.49 -13.73 -26.07
CA ASP A 591 -9.01 -12.44 -25.63
C ASP A 591 -10.50 -12.52 -25.41
N LEU A 592 -11.02 -11.73 -24.47
CA LEU A 592 -12.45 -11.63 -24.17
C LEU A 592 -13.30 -11.41 -25.43
N ALA A 593 -12.88 -10.52 -26.34
CA ALA A 593 -13.59 -10.25 -27.57
C ALA A 593 -13.67 -11.50 -28.47
N VAL A 594 -12.61 -12.32 -28.53
CA VAL A 594 -12.59 -13.55 -29.32
C VAL A 594 -13.56 -14.59 -28.76
N VAL A 595 -13.62 -14.72 -27.43
CA VAL A 595 -14.55 -15.64 -26.76
C VAL A 595 -15.99 -15.22 -27.03
N LEU A 596 -16.30 -13.93 -26.85
CA LEU A 596 -17.66 -13.41 -27.11
C LEU A 596 -18.07 -13.51 -28.58
N ASP A 597 -17.14 -13.27 -29.53
CA ASP A 597 -17.43 -13.36 -30.95
C ASP A 597 -17.76 -14.78 -31.40
N LYS A 598 -17.05 -15.79 -30.87
CA LYS A 598 -17.34 -17.20 -31.07
C LYS A 598 -18.71 -17.64 -30.50
N ALA A 599 -19.07 -17.05 -29.35
CA ALA A 599 -20.29 -17.37 -28.64
C ALA A 599 -21.51 -16.51 -29.10
N SER A 600 -21.29 -15.48 -29.94
CA SER A 600 -22.37 -14.61 -30.42
C SER A 600 -23.01 -15.13 -31.71
N GLU A 601 -24.33 -15.07 -31.77
CA GLU A 601 -25.11 -15.38 -32.99
C GLU A 601 -24.83 -14.33 -34.08
N SER A 602 -24.96 -14.77 -35.34
CA SER A 602 -24.75 -13.94 -36.52
C SER A 602 -25.86 -12.92 -36.73
#